data_9535b35f49d31015c1c69da41d643feb
#
_entry.id   9535b35f49d31015c1c69da41d643feb
#
_cell.length_a   1.000
_cell.length_b   1.000
_cell.length_c   1.000
_cell.angle_alpha   90.00
_cell.angle_beta   90.00
_cell.angle_gamma   90.00
#
_symmetry.space_group_name_H-M   'P 1'
#
loop_
_entity.id
_entity.type
_entity.pdbx_description
1 polymer ?
#
loop_
_entity_poly.entity_id
_entity_poly.type
_entity_poly.pdbx_seq_one_letter_code
_entity_poly.pdbx_strand_id
1 'polypeptide(L)'
;MKNYFRSAHIAFWALAAACFSFSSPVLAQEEEEAEQSPSEILAAAPAEHWLPIPLTDLMVLTLPDAADGTNRQTVIQLLPTNLSGGHVRNVRTLARTRWWDGTKIYRVAKDFVTQFGGNPDAKILPKGLETVPESEYFNQALGAKRDTDMAALKAAVDYSNQYQGTKIEPLTKMIYENMGAQTVGFGGGWPIGSQTIDGETKYYPLTCRGSLSPAHYDPPDTGSGAEMSVITGEAARSLDTTFGMVGRVIEGLEHLQNLPLGTDPGGFYADKSDYIRIKSIRLASELPLAEQPSYEYLASYSPALLQYIEAHGGYGNICTVPVPIRKVSQ
;
A
#
# COMPACT_ATOMS: atom_id res chain seq x y z
N MET A 1 66.33 62.83 34.26
CA MET A 1 67.37 63.75 33.74
C MET A 1 66.96 64.11 32.30
N LYS A 2 66.94 65.45 32.06
CA LYS A 2 66.90 66.15 30.77
C LYS A 2 65.80 65.83 29.74
N ASN A 3 64.70 66.63 29.63
CA ASN A 3 64.57 67.92 28.98
C ASN A 3 65.04 67.88 27.52
N TYR A 4 64.14 68.19 26.52
CA TYR A 4 64.02 69.41 25.73
C TYR A 4 62.92 69.24 24.66
N PHE A 5 61.85 69.96 24.72
CA PHE A 5 61.39 71.17 23.99
C PHE A 5 61.55 71.24 22.46
N ARG A 6 60.42 71.64 21.84
CA ARG A 6 60.22 72.53 20.63
C ARG A 6 59.73 71.75 19.39
N SER A 7 58.84 72.18 18.55
CA SER A 7 58.02 73.39 18.41
C SER A 7 56.96 73.11 17.35
N ALA A 8 55.90 73.88 17.35
CA ALA A 8 54.77 73.87 16.45
C ALA A 8 55.11 74.10 14.96
N HIS A 9 54.38 73.48 14.05
CA HIS A 9 53.98 74.11 12.78
C HIS A 9 52.56 73.64 12.42
N ILE A 10 51.69 74.64 12.29
CA ILE A 10 50.33 74.57 11.79
C ILE A 10 50.38 74.43 10.27
N ALA A 11 49.79 73.43 9.71
CA ALA A 11 49.44 73.40 8.28
C ALA A 11 47.99 72.92 8.11
N PHE A 12 47.18 73.87 7.64
CA PHE A 12 45.81 73.63 7.16
C PHE A 12 45.86 72.72 5.94
N TRP A 13 45.13 71.60 5.95
CA TRP A 13 44.72 70.88 4.77
C TRP A 13 43.24 70.52 4.84
N ALA A 14 42.60 70.77 3.68
CA ALA A 14 41.16 70.73 3.46
C ALA A 14 40.55 69.34 3.68
N LEU A 15 39.35 69.35 4.30
CA LEU A 15 38.45 68.20 4.32
C LEU A 15 37.96 67.87 2.90
N ALA A 16 38.33 66.72 2.38
CA ALA A 16 37.62 66.05 1.30
C ALA A 16 36.75 64.97 1.91
N ALA A 17 35.45 65.20 1.99
CA ALA A 17 34.48 64.22 2.42
C ALA A 17 34.28 63.17 1.31
N ALA A 18 34.91 62.01 1.44
CA ALA A 18 34.61 60.85 0.63
C ALA A 18 33.41 60.13 1.20
N CYS A 19 32.25 60.26 0.55
CA CYS A 19 31.08 59.41 0.84
C CYS A 19 31.38 57.98 0.43
N PHE A 20 31.76 57.14 1.37
CA PHE A 20 31.76 55.69 1.20
C PHE A 20 30.32 55.20 1.34
N SER A 21 29.66 54.92 0.21
CA SER A 21 28.40 54.17 0.18
C SER A 21 28.70 52.73 0.58
N PHE A 22 28.40 52.38 1.79
CA PHE A 22 28.35 50.97 2.22
C PHE A 22 27.13 50.33 1.56
N SER A 23 27.34 49.67 0.43
CA SER A 23 26.37 48.72 -0.09
C SER A 23 26.40 47.49 0.85
N SER A 24 25.42 47.38 1.72
CA SER A 24 25.18 46.14 2.46
C SER A 24 24.86 45.02 1.47
N PRO A 25 25.52 43.87 1.52
CA PRO A 25 25.06 42.75 0.74
C PRO A 25 23.69 42.37 1.25
N VAL A 26 22.68 42.47 0.41
CA VAL A 26 21.39 41.82 0.61
C VAL A 26 21.70 40.33 0.61
N LEU A 27 21.73 39.71 1.80
CA LEU A 27 21.66 38.27 1.94
C LEU A 27 20.29 37.90 1.36
N ALA A 28 20.29 37.32 0.16
CA ALA A 28 19.13 36.60 -0.31
C ALA A 28 18.86 35.51 0.76
N GLN A 29 17.80 35.67 1.53
CA GLN A 29 17.22 34.55 2.24
C GLN A 29 16.78 33.60 1.14
N GLU A 30 17.46 32.47 1.02
CA GLU A 30 16.86 31.30 0.40
C GLU A 30 15.61 31.04 1.24
N GLU A 31 14.43 31.37 0.70
CA GLU A 31 13.17 30.86 1.21
C GLU A 31 13.31 29.34 1.11
N GLU A 32 13.47 28.67 2.24
CA GLU A 32 13.32 27.23 2.36
C GLU A 32 11.88 26.96 1.89
N GLU A 33 11.71 26.46 0.67
CA GLU A 33 10.40 26.02 0.19
C GLU A 33 9.89 25.01 1.23
N ALA A 34 8.80 25.35 1.91
CA ALA A 34 8.20 24.49 2.91
C ALA A 34 7.88 23.13 2.26
N GLU A 35 8.42 22.06 2.83
CA GLU A 35 8.14 20.70 2.34
C GLU A 35 6.63 20.48 2.31
N GLN A 36 6.10 20.12 1.13
CA GLN A 36 4.68 19.84 0.96
C GLN A 36 4.32 18.59 1.75
N SER A 37 3.20 18.65 2.45
CA SER A 37 2.64 17.47 3.12
C SER A 37 2.14 16.43 2.09
N PRO A 38 2.09 15.13 2.46
CA PRO A 38 1.54 14.11 1.58
C PRO A 38 0.16 14.45 1.01
N SER A 39 -0.70 15.08 1.79
CA SER A 39 -2.05 15.48 1.37
C SER A 39 -2.04 16.61 0.34
N GLU A 40 -1.14 17.59 0.47
CA GLU A 40 -0.98 18.67 -0.50
C GLU A 40 -0.43 18.16 -1.82
N ILE A 41 0.53 17.23 -1.78
CA ILE A 41 1.06 16.56 -2.98
C ILE A 41 -0.06 15.84 -3.74
N LEU A 42 -0.90 15.07 -3.03
CA LEU A 42 -2.01 14.37 -3.66
C LEU A 42 -3.09 15.31 -4.20
N ALA A 43 -3.35 16.41 -3.53
CA ALA A 43 -4.31 17.43 -3.99
C ALA A 43 -3.83 18.15 -5.24
N ALA A 44 -2.52 18.34 -5.39
CA ALA A 44 -1.89 18.97 -6.55
C ALA A 44 -1.67 18.00 -7.73
N ALA A 45 -1.83 16.69 -7.53
CA ALA A 45 -1.61 15.70 -8.58
C ALA A 45 -2.58 15.90 -9.76
N PRO A 46 -2.10 15.89 -11.03
CA PRO A 46 -2.94 16.06 -12.21
C PRO A 46 -4.08 15.05 -12.24
N ALA A 47 -5.27 15.51 -12.64
CA ALA A 47 -6.47 14.67 -12.68
C ALA A 47 -6.29 13.44 -13.58
N GLU A 48 -5.58 13.58 -14.68
CA GLU A 48 -5.26 12.51 -15.64
C GLU A 48 -4.31 11.44 -15.08
N HIS A 49 -3.67 11.69 -13.96
CA HIS A 49 -2.84 10.72 -13.25
C HIS A 49 -3.64 9.85 -12.28
N TRP A 50 -4.92 10.17 -12.07
CA TRP A 50 -5.81 9.35 -11.28
C TRP A 50 -6.57 8.37 -12.17
N LEU A 51 -6.31 7.10 -11.99
CA LEU A 51 -6.84 6.03 -12.83
C LEU A 51 -8.00 5.33 -12.13
N PRO A 52 -9.14 5.15 -12.84
CA PRO A 52 -10.31 4.51 -12.25
C PRO A 52 -10.03 3.03 -11.93
N ILE A 53 -10.52 2.58 -10.79
CA ILE A 53 -10.54 1.15 -10.45
C ILE A 53 -11.82 0.57 -11.06
N PRO A 54 -11.72 -0.42 -11.98
CA PRO A 54 -12.89 -1.03 -12.58
C PRO A 54 -13.81 -1.64 -11.51
N LEU A 55 -15.12 -1.49 -11.66
CA LEU A 55 -16.11 -2.11 -10.77
C LEU A 55 -15.98 -3.64 -10.68
N THR A 56 -15.48 -4.26 -11.75
CA THR A 56 -15.17 -5.70 -11.76
C THR A 56 -14.01 -6.06 -10.87
N ASP A 57 -13.17 -5.11 -10.49
CA ASP A 57 -12.02 -5.29 -9.62
C ASP A 57 -12.28 -4.78 -8.20
N LEU A 58 -13.54 -4.43 -7.90
CA LEU A 58 -13.98 -4.08 -6.57
C LEU A 58 -14.93 -5.13 -6.00
N MET A 59 -14.81 -5.39 -4.71
CA MET A 59 -15.66 -6.30 -3.96
C MET A 59 -16.06 -5.63 -2.63
N VAL A 60 -17.32 -5.77 -2.24
CA VAL A 60 -17.87 -5.18 -1.02
C VAL A 60 -18.23 -6.30 -0.05
N LEU A 61 -17.57 -6.31 1.11
CA LEU A 61 -17.90 -7.16 2.25
C LEU A 61 -18.80 -6.37 3.19
N THR A 62 -19.94 -6.92 3.55
CA THR A 62 -20.90 -6.30 4.47
C THR A 62 -21.07 -7.16 5.73
N LEU A 63 -20.86 -6.57 6.88
CA LEU A 63 -21.15 -7.14 8.19
C LEU A 63 -22.53 -6.67 8.68
N PRO A 64 -23.11 -7.28 9.72
CA PRO A 64 -24.23 -6.70 10.43
C PRO A 64 -23.87 -5.32 10.95
N ASP A 65 -24.83 -4.41 10.96
CA ASP A 65 -24.63 -3.06 11.48
C ASP A 65 -24.10 -3.12 12.93
N ALA A 66 -23.32 -2.14 13.30
CA ALA A 66 -22.85 -2.02 14.67
C ALA A 66 -24.02 -1.71 15.63
N ALA A 67 -23.81 -1.88 16.91
CA ALA A 67 -24.86 -1.62 17.93
C ALA A 67 -25.36 -0.17 17.94
N ASP A 68 -24.53 0.76 17.46
CA ASP A 68 -24.88 2.18 17.31
C ASP A 68 -25.56 2.50 15.96
N GLY A 69 -25.85 1.48 15.14
CA GLY A 69 -26.45 1.61 13.82
C GLY A 69 -25.46 1.93 12.69
N THR A 70 -24.15 1.99 12.97
CA THR A 70 -23.13 2.22 11.93
C THR A 70 -23.14 1.07 10.93
N ASN A 71 -23.29 1.42 9.64
CA ASN A 71 -23.13 0.45 8.54
C ASN A 71 -21.68 0.00 8.45
N ARG A 72 -21.43 -1.32 8.48
CA ARG A 72 -20.09 -1.90 8.42
C ARG A 72 -19.83 -2.54 7.06
N GLN A 73 -19.32 -1.74 6.16
CA GLN A 73 -18.89 -2.18 4.83
C GLN A 73 -17.38 -2.02 4.68
N THR A 74 -16.77 -3.01 4.07
CA THR A 74 -15.34 -3.01 3.71
C THR A 74 -15.24 -3.16 2.20
N VAL A 75 -14.56 -2.21 1.56
CA VAL A 75 -14.33 -2.26 0.11
C VAL A 75 -12.95 -2.84 -0.13
N ILE A 76 -12.91 -3.84 -0.99
CA ILE A 76 -11.73 -4.62 -1.35
C ILE A 76 -11.43 -4.39 -2.82
N GLN A 77 -10.22 -3.99 -3.15
CA GLN A 77 -9.71 -4.00 -4.52
C GLN A 77 -9.07 -5.37 -4.79
N LEU A 78 -9.52 -6.05 -5.83
CA LEU A 78 -8.93 -7.31 -6.29
C LEU A 78 -7.69 -7.05 -7.13
N LEU A 79 -6.70 -7.92 -7.02
CA LEU A 79 -5.52 -7.90 -7.87
C LEU A 79 -5.88 -8.10 -9.34
N PRO A 80 -5.11 -7.50 -10.25
CA PRO A 80 -5.16 -7.87 -11.66
C PRO A 80 -4.85 -9.36 -11.84
N THR A 81 -5.57 -10.02 -12.74
CA THR A 81 -5.46 -11.48 -12.96
C THR A 81 -4.09 -11.94 -13.45
N ASN A 82 -3.24 -11.03 -13.87
CA ASN A 82 -1.85 -11.33 -14.23
C ASN A 82 -0.91 -11.48 -13.02
N LEU A 83 -1.36 -11.14 -11.79
CA LEU A 83 -0.54 -11.27 -10.57
C LEU A 83 -0.95 -12.42 -9.65
N SER A 84 -2.18 -12.91 -9.74
CA SER A 84 -2.69 -14.04 -8.94
C SER A 84 -3.96 -14.61 -9.60
N GLY A 85 -3.83 -14.97 -10.86
CA GLY A 85 -4.96 -15.23 -11.74
C GLY A 85 -5.93 -16.28 -11.24
N GLY A 86 -5.46 -17.45 -10.85
CA GLY A 86 -6.29 -18.55 -10.38
C GLY A 86 -7.07 -18.20 -9.12
N HIS A 87 -6.40 -17.66 -8.12
CA HIS A 87 -7.07 -17.27 -6.87
C HIS A 87 -8.07 -16.13 -7.09
N VAL A 88 -7.75 -15.13 -7.89
CA VAL A 88 -8.69 -14.03 -8.21
C VAL A 88 -9.92 -14.56 -8.93
N ARG A 89 -9.78 -15.50 -9.87
CA ARG A 89 -10.92 -16.15 -10.54
C ARG A 89 -11.78 -16.94 -9.55
N ASN A 90 -11.15 -17.68 -8.63
CA ASN A 90 -11.84 -18.39 -7.56
C ASN A 90 -12.67 -17.45 -6.68
N VAL A 91 -12.05 -16.36 -6.20
CA VAL A 91 -12.71 -15.34 -5.38
C VAL A 91 -13.91 -14.73 -6.12
N ARG A 92 -13.77 -14.41 -7.40
CA ARG A 92 -14.89 -13.90 -8.21
C ARG A 92 -16.03 -14.94 -8.34
N THR A 93 -15.69 -16.22 -8.52
CA THR A 93 -16.67 -17.31 -8.58
C THR A 93 -17.42 -17.46 -7.26
N LEU A 94 -16.71 -17.43 -6.13
CA LEU A 94 -17.29 -17.51 -4.80
C LEU A 94 -18.21 -16.31 -4.49
N ALA A 95 -17.82 -15.10 -4.91
CA ALA A 95 -18.65 -13.90 -4.77
C ALA A 95 -19.95 -14.02 -5.59
N ARG A 96 -19.85 -14.38 -6.88
CA ARG A 96 -21.01 -14.54 -7.78
C ARG A 96 -21.99 -15.61 -7.31
N THR A 97 -21.48 -16.70 -6.77
CA THR A 97 -22.32 -17.78 -6.23
C THR A 97 -22.83 -17.47 -4.82
N ARG A 98 -22.51 -16.29 -4.27
CA ARG A 98 -22.88 -15.86 -2.91
C ARG A 98 -22.43 -16.88 -1.85
N TRP A 99 -21.31 -17.52 -2.08
CA TRP A 99 -20.86 -18.63 -1.24
C TRP A 99 -20.60 -18.18 0.20
N TRP A 100 -20.08 -16.96 0.41
CA TRP A 100 -19.80 -16.43 1.74
C TRP A 100 -21.03 -15.93 2.52
N ASP A 101 -22.22 -15.86 1.91
CA ASP A 101 -23.42 -15.41 2.61
C ASP A 101 -23.70 -16.29 3.83
N GLY A 102 -23.78 -15.67 4.99
CA GLY A 102 -24.01 -16.34 6.25
C GLY A 102 -22.80 -17.11 6.82
N THR A 103 -21.66 -17.13 6.14
CA THR A 103 -20.42 -17.62 6.73
C THR A 103 -19.94 -16.69 7.86
N LYS A 104 -18.85 -16.98 8.47
CA LYS A 104 -18.44 -16.38 9.74
C LYS A 104 -17.02 -15.82 9.68
N ILE A 105 -16.80 -14.77 10.46
CA ILE A 105 -15.48 -14.42 10.97
C ILE A 105 -15.30 -15.29 12.21
N TYR A 106 -14.25 -16.08 12.24
CA TYR A 106 -13.99 -17.09 13.28
C TYR A 106 -12.66 -16.88 13.99
N ARG A 107 -11.83 -15.95 13.48
CA ARG A 107 -10.52 -15.57 14.05
C ARG A 107 -10.30 -14.07 13.93
N VAL A 108 -9.96 -13.43 15.04
CA VAL A 108 -9.49 -12.05 15.11
C VAL A 108 -8.27 -12.01 16.02
N ALA A 109 -7.09 -12.02 15.42
CA ALA A 109 -5.82 -11.96 16.14
C ALA A 109 -5.33 -10.51 16.18
N LYS A 110 -5.05 -10.04 17.40
CA LYS A 110 -4.63 -8.66 17.65
C LYS A 110 -3.41 -8.29 16.82
N ASP A 111 -3.48 -7.13 16.15
CA ASP A 111 -2.39 -6.55 15.35
C ASP A 111 -1.80 -7.52 14.30
N PHE A 112 -2.61 -8.48 13.84
CA PHE A 112 -2.17 -9.48 12.88
C PHE A 112 -3.20 -9.74 11.78
N VAL A 113 -4.31 -10.47 12.07
CA VAL A 113 -5.20 -10.97 11.02
C VAL A 113 -6.66 -11.09 11.49
N THR A 114 -7.59 -10.83 10.57
CA THR A 114 -8.98 -11.24 10.67
C THR A 114 -9.25 -12.30 9.61
N GLN A 115 -9.72 -13.50 10.03
CA GLN A 115 -10.02 -14.60 9.12
C GLN A 115 -11.52 -14.90 9.12
N PHE A 116 -12.00 -15.17 7.91
CA PHE A 116 -13.43 -15.43 7.69
C PHE A 116 -13.64 -16.46 6.58
N GLY A 117 -14.85 -16.98 6.52
CA GLY A 117 -15.26 -17.89 5.47
C GLY A 117 -16.07 -19.05 6.01
N GLY A 118 -16.10 -20.14 5.29
CA GLY A 118 -16.78 -21.35 5.66
C GLY A 118 -15.92 -22.57 5.39
N ASN A 119 -16.04 -23.56 6.28
CA ASN A 119 -15.39 -24.84 6.10
C ASN A 119 -15.91 -25.52 4.83
N PRO A 120 -15.05 -25.81 3.84
CA PRO A 120 -15.43 -26.49 2.61
C PRO A 120 -16.02 -27.91 2.84
N ASP A 121 -15.63 -28.57 3.95
CA ASP A 121 -16.17 -29.88 4.32
C ASP A 121 -17.62 -29.80 4.79
N ALA A 122 -18.02 -28.64 5.33
CA ALA A 122 -19.38 -28.42 5.84
C ALA A 122 -20.30 -27.73 4.83
N LYS A 123 -19.74 -27.03 3.86
CA LYS A 123 -20.48 -26.31 2.80
C LYS A 123 -19.86 -26.61 1.44
N ILE A 124 -20.63 -27.23 0.57
CA ILE A 124 -20.17 -27.66 -0.77
C ILE A 124 -19.65 -26.44 -1.56
N LEU A 125 -18.43 -26.55 -2.07
CA LEU A 125 -17.83 -25.53 -2.93
C LEU A 125 -18.55 -25.47 -4.31
N PRO A 126 -18.69 -24.27 -4.89
CA PRO A 126 -19.25 -24.16 -6.23
C PRO A 126 -18.32 -24.84 -7.26
N LYS A 127 -18.93 -25.33 -8.34
CA LYS A 127 -18.17 -25.87 -9.47
C LYS A 127 -17.33 -24.77 -10.16
N GLY A 128 -16.21 -25.17 -10.74
CA GLY A 128 -15.37 -24.29 -11.54
C GLY A 128 -14.31 -23.52 -10.75
N LEU A 129 -14.07 -23.90 -9.49
CA LEU A 129 -12.89 -23.42 -8.78
C LEU A 129 -11.65 -24.14 -9.32
N GLU A 130 -10.58 -23.39 -9.42
CA GLU A 130 -9.27 -23.87 -9.89
C GLU A 130 -8.43 -24.34 -8.70
N THR A 131 -7.65 -25.39 -8.91
CA THR A 131 -6.51 -25.68 -8.03
C THR A 131 -5.36 -24.78 -8.47
N VAL A 132 -4.96 -23.88 -7.62
CA VAL A 132 -3.96 -22.85 -7.94
C VAL A 132 -2.59 -23.33 -7.43
N PRO A 133 -1.57 -23.49 -8.28
CA PRO A 133 -0.25 -23.87 -7.81
C PRO A 133 0.48 -22.68 -7.17
N GLU A 134 1.38 -22.94 -6.23
CA GLU A 134 2.24 -21.91 -5.60
C GLU A 134 3.05 -21.09 -6.62
N SER A 135 3.35 -21.67 -7.80
CA SER A 135 4.04 -20.95 -8.87
C SER A 135 3.28 -19.70 -9.36
N GLU A 136 1.96 -19.60 -9.13
CA GLU A 136 1.17 -18.40 -9.43
C GLU A 136 1.36 -17.26 -8.42
N TYR A 137 2.01 -17.50 -7.28
CA TYR A 137 2.35 -16.42 -6.33
C TYR A 137 3.40 -15.46 -6.95
N PHE A 138 4.11 -15.93 -7.96
CA PHE A 138 5.09 -15.17 -8.71
C PHE A 138 4.62 -14.97 -10.15
N ASN A 139 4.88 -13.79 -10.71
CA ASN A 139 4.67 -13.58 -12.13
C ASN A 139 6.01 -13.41 -12.85
N GLN A 140 6.26 -14.24 -13.88
CA GLN A 140 7.42 -14.12 -14.77
C GLN A 140 7.26 -13.00 -15.78
N ALA A 141 6.02 -12.71 -16.15
CA ALA A 141 5.70 -11.65 -17.08
C ALA A 141 4.55 -10.85 -16.50
N LEU A 142 4.82 -9.73 -15.87
CA LEU A 142 3.81 -8.69 -15.73
C LEU A 142 3.39 -8.31 -17.15
N GLY A 143 2.52 -9.16 -17.68
CA GLY A 143 1.85 -9.16 -18.94
C GLY A 143 2.45 -8.37 -20.08
N ALA A 144 3.03 -9.04 -21.03
CA ALA A 144 3.36 -8.50 -22.35
C ALA A 144 2.19 -7.85 -23.11
N LYS A 145 1.07 -7.56 -22.44
CA LYS A 145 -0.15 -7.00 -23.04
C LYS A 145 -0.57 -5.62 -22.56
N ARG A 146 0.11 -5.05 -21.55
CA ARG A 146 -0.14 -3.66 -21.15
C ARG A 146 1.20 -2.95 -20.97
N ASP A 147 1.71 -2.35 -22.04
CA ASP A 147 2.97 -1.58 -22.07
C ASP A 147 3.05 -0.51 -20.98
N THR A 148 1.90 0.03 -20.54
CA THR A 148 1.83 1.05 -19.49
C THR A 148 2.13 0.50 -18.10
N ASP A 149 1.65 -0.70 -17.75
CA ASP A 149 1.85 -1.29 -16.43
C ASP A 149 3.30 -1.78 -16.25
N MET A 150 3.90 -2.29 -17.34
CA MET A 150 5.31 -2.69 -17.34
C MET A 150 6.25 -1.50 -17.29
N ALA A 151 5.93 -0.42 -17.99
CA ALA A 151 6.72 0.80 -17.94
C ALA A 151 6.68 1.44 -16.53
N ALA A 152 5.52 1.43 -15.88
CA ALA A 152 5.35 1.93 -14.52
C ALA A 152 6.12 1.06 -13.51
N LEU A 153 6.04 -0.26 -13.62
CA LEU A 153 6.78 -1.16 -12.75
C LEU A 153 8.29 -1.04 -12.98
N LYS A 154 8.74 -0.97 -14.25
CA LYS A 154 10.14 -0.74 -14.57
C LYS A 154 10.62 0.60 -14.03
N ALA A 155 9.84 1.66 -14.16
CA ALA A 155 10.17 2.97 -13.59
C ALA A 155 10.27 2.92 -12.06
N ALA A 156 9.37 2.21 -11.38
CA ALA A 156 9.43 2.02 -9.94
C ALA A 156 10.67 1.22 -9.50
N VAL A 157 11.03 0.18 -10.26
CA VAL A 157 12.26 -0.61 -10.03
C VAL A 157 13.50 0.22 -10.32
N ASP A 158 13.53 0.93 -11.45
CA ASP A 158 14.65 1.79 -11.83
C ASP A 158 14.85 2.93 -10.81
N TYR A 159 13.75 3.51 -10.30
CA TYR A 159 13.77 4.50 -9.22
C TYR A 159 14.32 3.90 -7.93
N SER A 160 13.80 2.76 -7.49
CA SER A 160 14.33 2.04 -6.33
C SER A 160 15.83 1.75 -6.45
N ASN A 161 16.29 1.31 -7.63
CA ASN A 161 17.70 1.06 -7.91
C ASN A 161 18.55 2.34 -7.88
N GLN A 162 18.00 3.47 -8.32
CA GLN A 162 18.69 4.78 -8.29
C GLN A 162 18.91 5.28 -6.86
N TYR A 163 18.00 4.96 -5.93
CA TYR A 163 18.10 5.35 -4.52
C TYR A 163 18.89 4.35 -3.66
N GLN A 164 19.24 3.17 -4.15
CA GLN A 164 20.08 2.20 -3.43
C GLN A 164 21.49 2.72 -3.07
N GLY A 165 21.91 3.84 -3.66
CA GLY A 165 23.20 4.50 -3.36
C GLY A 165 23.15 5.61 -2.31
N THR A 166 22.00 5.90 -1.69
CA THR A 166 21.86 6.96 -0.70
C THR A 166 21.84 6.43 0.74
N LYS A 167 21.97 7.32 1.73
CA LYS A 167 22.15 7.01 3.17
C LYS A 167 21.13 6.06 3.83
N ILE A 168 20.15 5.56 3.09
CA ILE A 168 19.11 4.61 3.55
C ILE A 168 19.57 3.15 3.36
N GLU A 169 20.68 2.92 2.65
CA GLU A 169 21.17 1.62 2.21
C GLU A 169 21.29 0.52 3.30
N PRO A 170 21.84 0.76 4.49
CA PRO A 170 22.06 -0.33 5.44
C PRO A 170 20.78 -0.91 6.02
N LEU A 171 19.79 -0.04 6.31
CA LEU A 171 18.52 -0.47 6.91
C LEU A 171 17.61 -1.12 5.87
N THR A 172 17.55 -0.54 4.69
CA THR A 172 16.78 -1.04 3.55
C THR A 172 17.28 -2.41 3.10
N LYS A 173 18.60 -2.54 2.91
CA LYS A 173 19.23 -3.81 2.53
C LYS A 173 19.00 -4.92 3.57
N MET A 174 19.15 -4.60 4.86
CA MET A 174 18.93 -5.56 5.95
C MET A 174 17.46 -6.01 6.04
N ILE A 175 16.50 -5.11 5.81
CA ILE A 175 15.07 -5.45 5.80
C ILE A 175 14.74 -6.31 4.59
N TYR A 176 15.28 -6.02 3.41
CA TYR A 176 15.01 -6.76 2.18
C TYR A 176 15.71 -8.12 2.12
N GLU A 177 16.94 -8.22 2.57
CA GLU A 177 17.65 -9.51 2.68
C GLU A 177 16.92 -10.46 3.62
N ASN A 178 16.35 -9.96 4.71
CA ASN A 178 15.57 -10.78 5.65
C ASN A 178 14.14 -11.11 5.18
N MET A 179 13.64 -10.44 4.15
CA MET A 179 12.27 -10.61 3.64
C MET A 179 12.21 -11.20 2.21
N GLY A 180 13.35 -11.59 1.64
CA GLY A 180 13.43 -12.25 0.35
C GLY A 180 13.29 -11.33 -0.87
N ALA A 181 12.79 -10.10 -0.75
CA ALA A 181 12.70 -9.16 -1.86
C ALA A 181 14.05 -8.50 -2.15
N GLN A 182 14.50 -8.55 -3.40
CA GLN A 182 15.70 -7.84 -3.86
C GLN A 182 15.41 -6.38 -4.19
N THR A 183 14.19 -6.10 -4.64
CA THR A 183 13.74 -4.76 -5.00
C THR A 183 12.26 -4.62 -4.67
N VAL A 184 11.84 -3.43 -4.28
CA VAL A 184 10.42 -3.11 -4.06
C VAL A 184 10.05 -1.79 -4.74
N GLY A 185 8.78 -1.64 -5.07
CA GLY A 185 8.24 -0.43 -5.69
C GLY A 185 6.73 -0.51 -5.85
N PHE A 186 6.16 0.50 -6.50
CA PHE A 186 4.73 0.50 -6.85
C PHE A 186 4.56 0.24 -8.34
N GLY A 187 3.69 -0.70 -8.68
CA GLY A 187 3.33 -1.02 -10.06
C GLY A 187 1.81 -1.16 -10.21
N GLY A 188 1.20 -0.40 -11.15
CA GLY A 188 -0.25 -0.43 -11.36
C GLY A 188 -1.09 -0.10 -10.12
N GLY A 189 -0.55 0.73 -9.21
CA GLY A 189 -1.18 1.05 -7.93
C GLY A 189 -1.02 -0.03 -6.85
N TRP A 190 -0.08 -0.97 -7.00
CA TRP A 190 0.19 -2.03 -6.03
C TRP A 190 1.62 -1.99 -5.52
N PRO A 191 1.86 -2.25 -4.22
CA PRO A 191 3.19 -2.51 -3.72
C PRO A 191 3.67 -3.86 -4.23
N ILE A 192 4.79 -3.86 -4.95
CA ILE A 192 5.35 -5.02 -5.64
C ILE A 192 6.78 -5.26 -5.16
N GLY A 193 7.11 -6.51 -4.92
CA GLY A 193 8.48 -6.98 -4.72
C GLY A 193 8.99 -7.73 -5.95
N SER A 194 10.29 -7.83 -6.07
CA SER A 194 10.93 -8.71 -7.05
C SER A 194 12.06 -9.51 -6.42
N GLN A 195 12.32 -10.68 -6.98
CA GLN A 195 13.48 -11.50 -6.66
C GLN A 195 13.97 -12.26 -7.91
N THR A 196 15.24 -12.59 -7.95
CA THR A 196 15.80 -13.43 -9.02
C THR A 196 15.75 -14.89 -8.58
N ILE A 197 15.02 -15.72 -9.33
CA ILE A 197 14.91 -17.16 -9.13
C ILE A 197 15.33 -17.83 -10.43
N ASP A 198 16.32 -18.72 -10.37
CA ASP A 198 16.87 -19.44 -11.53
C ASP A 198 17.33 -18.51 -12.68
N GLY A 199 17.87 -17.34 -12.32
CA GLY A 199 18.35 -16.33 -13.27
C GLY A 199 17.26 -15.44 -13.89
N GLU A 200 16.00 -15.63 -13.51
CA GLU A 200 14.87 -14.83 -13.97
C GLU A 200 14.33 -13.92 -12.85
N THR A 201 14.09 -12.65 -13.17
CA THR A 201 13.42 -11.75 -12.24
C THR A 201 11.93 -12.06 -12.18
N LYS A 202 11.45 -12.42 -11.00
CA LYS A 202 10.04 -12.70 -10.70
C LYS A 202 9.48 -11.61 -9.80
N TYR A 203 8.25 -11.23 -10.08
CA TYR A 203 7.55 -10.17 -9.34
C TYR A 203 6.39 -10.78 -8.54
N TYR A 204 6.09 -10.18 -7.41
CA TYR A 204 4.99 -10.59 -6.54
C TYR A 204 4.42 -9.42 -5.77
N PRO A 205 3.11 -9.44 -5.44
CA PRO A 205 2.50 -8.42 -4.59
C PRO A 205 3.01 -8.56 -3.16
N LEU A 206 3.28 -7.43 -2.51
CA LEU A 206 3.77 -7.41 -1.14
C LEU A 206 2.64 -7.49 -0.13
N THR A 207 2.82 -8.30 0.90
CA THR A 207 1.86 -8.45 2.00
C THR A 207 2.00 -7.27 2.96
N CYS A 208 1.14 -6.28 2.80
CA CYS A 208 1.03 -5.12 3.68
C CYS A 208 -0.30 -5.16 4.45
N ARG A 209 -0.48 -4.20 5.37
CA ARG A 209 -1.76 -4.01 6.05
C ARG A 209 -2.91 -3.85 5.05
N GLY A 210 -4.00 -4.55 5.26
CA GLY A 210 -5.15 -4.61 4.36
C GLY A 210 -5.07 -5.72 3.31
N SER A 211 -3.92 -6.39 3.12
CA SER A 211 -3.80 -7.49 2.15
C SER A 211 -4.81 -8.60 2.44
N LEU A 212 -5.40 -9.14 1.38
CA LEU A 212 -6.37 -10.23 1.39
C LEU A 212 -5.79 -11.44 0.67
N SER A 213 -5.81 -12.60 1.31
CA SER A 213 -5.32 -13.87 0.76
C SER A 213 -6.23 -15.03 1.13
N PRO A 214 -6.33 -16.11 0.33
CA PRO A 214 -6.89 -17.37 0.77
C PRO A 214 -6.15 -17.88 2.01
N ALA A 215 -6.89 -18.38 3.00
CA ALA A 215 -6.30 -19.16 4.06
C ALA A 215 -6.13 -20.60 3.57
N HIS A 216 -5.03 -21.24 3.96
CA HIS A 216 -4.70 -22.61 3.58
C HIS A 216 -3.90 -23.31 4.68
N TYR A 217 -3.78 -24.60 4.58
CA TYR A 217 -2.89 -25.43 5.39
C TYR A 217 -1.46 -25.42 4.81
N ASP A 218 -0.62 -26.33 5.30
CA ASP A 218 0.74 -26.46 4.77
C ASP A 218 0.74 -26.87 3.28
N PRO A 219 1.76 -26.48 2.52
CA PRO A 219 1.92 -26.91 1.13
C PRO A 219 1.76 -28.43 0.96
N PRO A 220 1.14 -28.90 -0.13
CA PRO A 220 0.82 -28.16 -1.36
C PRO A 220 -0.56 -27.47 -1.38
N ASP A 221 -1.25 -27.35 -0.22
CA ASP A 221 -2.51 -26.63 -0.15
C ASP A 221 -2.25 -25.12 -0.33
N THR A 222 -2.97 -24.48 -1.25
CA THR A 222 -2.90 -23.04 -1.53
C THR A 222 -4.22 -22.34 -1.24
N GLY A 223 -5.21 -23.10 -0.75
CA GLY A 223 -6.54 -22.60 -0.45
C GLY A 223 -7.43 -22.38 -1.69
N SER A 224 -8.70 -22.64 -1.53
CA SER A 224 -9.70 -22.42 -2.59
C SER A 224 -10.24 -20.98 -2.62
N GLY A 225 -9.99 -20.19 -1.57
CA GLY A 225 -10.65 -18.93 -1.30
C GLY A 225 -11.94 -19.05 -0.48
N ALA A 226 -12.37 -20.26 -0.10
CA ALA A 226 -13.50 -20.46 0.79
C ALA A 226 -13.28 -19.81 2.16
N GLU A 227 -12.06 -19.90 2.66
CA GLU A 227 -11.59 -19.23 3.85
C GLU A 227 -10.55 -18.18 3.46
N MET A 228 -10.69 -16.98 4.01
CA MET A 228 -9.92 -15.81 3.64
C MET A 228 -9.30 -15.14 4.86
N SER A 229 -8.16 -14.54 4.67
CA SER A 229 -7.41 -13.79 5.67
C SER A 229 -7.20 -12.34 5.22
N VAL A 230 -7.58 -11.37 6.06
CA VAL A 230 -7.23 -9.96 5.91
C VAL A 230 -6.16 -9.60 6.92
N ILE A 231 -5.04 -9.07 6.47
CA ILE A 231 -4.00 -8.55 7.35
C ILE A 231 -4.50 -7.25 7.99
N THR A 232 -4.64 -7.26 9.30
CA THR A 232 -5.13 -6.10 10.08
C THR A 232 -4.03 -5.41 10.88
N GLY A 233 -2.88 -6.08 11.03
CA GLY A 233 -1.69 -5.54 11.68
C GLY A 233 -0.69 -4.93 10.71
N GLU A 234 0.41 -4.40 11.25
CA GLU A 234 1.49 -3.84 10.46
C GLU A 234 2.39 -4.94 9.89
N ALA A 235 2.82 -4.73 8.65
CA ALA A 235 3.94 -5.41 7.99
C ALA A 235 4.05 -6.92 8.17
N ALA A 236 3.09 -7.68 7.69
CA ALA A 236 3.21 -9.14 7.58
C ALA A 236 4.11 -9.57 6.40
N ARG A 237 5.21 -8.83 6.14
CA ARG A 237 6.16 -9.07 5.04
C ARG A 237 6.80 -10.45 5.09
N SER A 238 6.85 -11.09 6.28
CA SER A 238 7.27 -12.48 6.44
C SER A 238 6.33 -13.48 5.75
N LEU A 239 5.13 -13.03 5.37
CA LEU A 239 4.15 -13.81 4.62
C LEU A 239 4.25 -13.58 3.10
N ASP A 240 5.14 -12.72 2.62
CA ASP A 240 5.39 -12.55 1.19
C ASP A 240 5.70 -13.90 0.56
N THR A 241 5.08 -14.17 -0.58
CA THR A 241 5.27 -15.43 -1.34
C THR A 241 4.83 -16.74 -0.66
N THR A 242 4.29 -16.67 0.55
CA THR A 242 3.74 -17.84 1.24
C THR A 242 2.22 -17.97 1.08
N PHE A 243 1.57 -16.89 0.65
CA PHE A 243 0.13 -16.87 0.37
C PHE A 243 -0.14 -16.22 -0.99
N GLY A 244 -1.11 -16.78 -1.71
CA GLY A 244 -1.61 -16.20 -2.95
C GLY A 244 -2.45 -14.96 -2.68
N MET A 245 -1.83 -13.77 -2.59
CA MET A 245 -2.57 -12.54 -2.40
C MET A 245 -3.57 -12.31 -3.53
N VAL A 246 -4.81 -11.95 -3.21
CA VAL A 246 -5.89 -11.73 -4.19
C VAL A 246 -6.39 -10.31 -4.22
N GLY A 247 -6.02 -9.49 -3.25
CA GLY A 247 -6.51 -8.12 -3.16
C GLY A 247 -6.07 -7.42 -1.90
N ARG A 248 -6.65 -6.25 -1.68
CA ARG A 248 -6.46 -5.44 -0.47
C ARG A 248 -7.72 -4.68 -0.11
N VAL A 249 -7.89 -4.42 1.16
CA VAL A 249 -8.90 -3.47 1.66
C VAL A 249 -8.46 -2.05 1.33
N ILE A 250 -9.35 -1.27 0.74
CA ILE A 250 -9.12 0.13 0.37
C ILE A 250 -10.01 1.11 1.16
N GLU A 251 -11.10 0.64 1.75
CA GLU A 251 -11.98 1.41 2.65
C GLU A 251 -12.60 0.46 3.68
N GLY A 252 -12.79 0.92 4.92
CA GLY A 252 -13.48 0.17 5.97
C GLY A 252 -12.67 -0.92 6.64
N LEU A 253 -11.33 -0.85 6.62
CA LEU A 253 -10.47 -1.82 7.32
C LEU A 253 -10.71 -1.82 8.82
N GLU A 254 -11.04 -0.66 9.40
CA GLU A 254 -11.38 -0.49 10.82
C GLU A 254 -12.56 -1.35 11.26
N HIS A 255 -13.49 -1.68 10.36
CA HIS A 255 -14.61 -2.56 10.66
C HIS A 255 -14.17 -4.01 10.92
N LEU A 256 -13.02 -4.41 10.41
CA LEU A 256 -12.41 -5.71 10.67
C LEU A 256 -11.42 -5.67 11.83
N GLN A 257 -10.73 -4.55 12.03
CA GLN A 257 -9.74 -4.37 13.09
C GLN A 257 -10.37 -4.22 14.48
N ASN A 258 -11.52 -3.52 14.55
CA ASN A 258 -12.21 -3.21 15.81
C ASN A 258 -13.20 -4.29 16.23
N LEU A 259 -13.16 -5.47 15.61
CA LEU A 259 -13.94 -6.62 16.06
C LEU A 259 -13.41 -7.14 17.41
N PRO A 260 -14.26 -7.75 18.23
CA PRO A 260 -13.81 -8.44 19.44
C PRO A 260 -12.68 -9.41 19.11
N LEU A 261 -11.65 -9.41 19.94
CA LEU A 261 -10.53 -10.34 19.76
C LEU A 261 -10.95 -11.77 20.06
N GLY A 262 -10.37 -12.73 19.35
CA GLY A 262 -10.51 -14.13 19.66
C GLY A 262 -9.94 -14.46 21.04
N THR A 263 -10.51 -15.46 21.68
CA THR A 263 -10.28 -15.77 23.09
C THR A 263 -9.17 -16.79 23.31
N ASP A 264 -8.73 -17.49 22.26
CA ASP A 264 -7.56 -18.37 22.34
C ASP A 264 -6.25 -17.66 21.98
N PRO A 265 -5.08 -18.25 22.30
CA PRO A 265 -3.78 -17.65 21.98
C PRO A 265 -3.54 -17.43 20.47
N GLY A 266 -4.22 -18.17 19.60
CA GLY A 266 -4.14 -18.02 18.14
C GLY A 266 -5.08 -16.94 17.60
N GLY A 267 -5.91 -16.34 18.44
CA GLY A 267 -6.92 -15.35 18.06
C GLY A 267 -8.21 -15.96 17.51
N PHE A 268 -8.44 -17.29 17.67
CA PHE A 268 -9.71 -17.89 17.33
C PHE A 268 -10.75 -17.64 18.44
N TYR A 269 -12.02 -17.55 18.08
CA TYR A 269 -13.07 -17.55 19.07
C TYR A 269 -13.27 -18.99 19.60
N ALA A 270 -13.07 -19.17 20.89
CA ALA A 270 -13.22 -20.49 21.51
C ALA A 270 -14.70 -20.97 21.49
N ASP A 271 -15.65 -20.06 21.60
CA ASP A 271 -17.07 -20.34 21.48
C ASP A 271 -17.59 -19.94 20.10
N LYS A 272 -18.27 -20.85 19.40
CA LYS A 272 -18.90 -20.59 18.10
C LYS A 272 -20.02 -19.55 18.14
N SER A 273 -20.61 -19.30 19.33
CA SER A 273 -21.59 -18.24 19.54
C SER A 273 -21.01 -16.84 19.35
N ASP A 274 -19.68 -16.68 19.53
CA ASP A 274 -18.95 -15.41 19.35
C ASP A 274 -18.60 -15.12 17.88
N TYR A 275 -18.79 -16.11 17.01
CA TYR A 275 -18.52 -15.95 15.59
C TYR A 275 -19.38 -14.84 14.99
N ILE A 276 -18.75 -13.94 14.24
CA ILE A 276 -19.42 -12.80 13.63
C ILE A 276 -19.89 -13.17 12.23
N ARG A 277 -21.20 -13.07 11.98
CA ARG A 277 -21.79 -13.43 10.71
C ARG A 277 -21.42 -12.44 9.61
N ILE A 278 -21.06 -12.95 8.43
CA ILE A 278 -20.97 -12.17 7.19
C ILE A 278 -22.37 -12.03 6.59
N LYS A 279 -22.83 -10.79 6.37
CA LYS A 279 -24.11 -10.52 5.73
C LYS A 279 -24.04 -10.84 4.24
N SER A 280 -23.01 -10.32 3.56
CA SER A 280 -22.76 -10.59 2.14
C SER A 280 -21.34 -10.21 1.72
N ILE A 281 -20.87 -10.85 0.63
CA ILE A 281 -19.73 -10.39 -0.16
C ILE A 281 -20.17 -10.34 -1.63
N ARG A 282 -19.99 -9.20 -2.31
CA ARG A 282 -20.45 -8.96 -3.67
C ARG A 282 -19.37 -8.30 -4.51
N LEU A 283 -19.30 -8.64 -5.78
CA LEU A 283 -18.59 -7.81 -6.75
C LEU A 283 -19.33 -6.49 -6.90
N ALA A 284 -18.61 -5.37 -6.92
CA ALA A 284 -19.21 -4.05 -7.03
C ALA A 284 -20.01 -3.88 -8.33
N SER A 285 -19.56 -4.53 -9.41
CA SER A 285 -20.27 -4.52 -10.71
C SER A 285 -21.65 -5.22 -10.67
N GLU A 286 -21.94 -5.99 -9.62
CA GLU A 286 -23.20 -6.71 -9.45
C GLU A 286 -24.15 -6.06 -8.43
N LEU A 287 -23.70 -4.95 -7.81
CA LEU A 287 -24.53 -4.15 -6.93
C LEU A 287 -25.49 -3.26 -7.73
N PRO A 288 -26.63 -2.85 -7.13
CA PRO A 288 -27.45 -1.78 -7.70
C PRO A 288 -26.62 -0.52 -7.97
N LEU A 289 -26.91 0.21 -9.05
CA LEU A 289 -26.10 1.36 -9.48
C LEU A 289 -25.86 2.38 -8.36
N ALA A 290 -26.85 2.65 -7.53
CA ALA A 290 -26.74 3.58 -6.40
C ALA A 290 -25.85 3.08 -5.25
N GLU A 291 -25.49 1.79 -5.24
CA GLU A 291 -24.65 1.16 -4.23
C GLU A 291 -23.23 0.85 -4.75
N GLN A 292 -22.99 1.10 -6.04
CA GLN A 292 -21.68 0.83 -6.65
C GLN A 292 -20.67 1.86 -6.18
N PRO A 293 -19.57 1.47 -5.51
CA PRO A 293 -18.53 2.41 -5.11
C PRO A 293 -17.69 2.82 -6.30
N SER A 294 -17.17 4.05 -6.29
CA SER A 294 -16.27 4.56 -7.32
C SER A 294 -14.97 5.02 -6.68
N TYR A 295 -13.84 4.48 -7.17
CA TYR A 295 -12.51 4.79 -6.68
C TYR A 295 -11.52 4.96 -7.81
N GLU A 296 -10.50 5.77 -7.54
CA GLU A 296 -9.34 5.95 -8.39
C GLU A 296 -8.06 5.76 -7.55
N TYR A 297 -7.01 5.29 -8.19
CA TYR A 297 -5.67 5.24 -7.63
C TYR A 297 -4.72 6.15 -8.38
N LEU A 298 -3.71 6.70 -7.71
CA LEU A 298 -2.68 7.50 -8.35
C LEU A 298 -1.76 6.59 -9.17
N ALA A 299 -1.61 6.89 -10.45
CA ALA A 299 -0.80 6.10 -11.38
C ALA A 299 0.66 6.01 -10.90
N SER A 300 1.25 4.82 -11.02
CA SER A 300 2.63 4.58 -10.58
C SER A 300 3.68 5.35 -11.38
N TYR A 301 3.32 5.87 -12.54
CA TYR A 301 4.17 6.76 -13.35
C TYR A 301 4.03 8.25 -13.00
N SER A 302 3.13 8.61 -12.08
CA SER A 302 2.92 10.01 -11.69
C SER A 302 4.12 10.55 -10.92
N PRO A 303 4.68 11.70 -11.31
CA PRO A 303 5.71 12.36 -10.51
C PRO A 303 5.25 12.69 -9.08
N ALA A 304 3.94 12.95 -8.89
CA ALA A 304 3.36 13.17 -7.58
C ALA A 304 3.47 11.94 -6.68
N LEU A 305 3.46 10.72 -7.24
CA LEU A 305 3.66 9.51 -6.44
C LEU A 305 5.07 9.47 -5.85
N LEU A 306 6.09 9.88 -6.60
CA LEU A 306 7.47 9.91 -6.10
C LEU A 306 7.62 10.90 -4.96
N GLN A 307 7.09 12.11 -5.11
CA GLN A 307 7.07 13.14 -4.07
C GLN A 307 6.31 12.65 -2.82
N TYR A 308 5.18 11.98 -3.04
CA TYR A 308 4.39 11.38 -1.96
C TYR A 308 5.16 10.29 -1.20
N ILE A 309 5.90 9.43 -1.90
CA ILE A 309 6.75 8.41 -1.29
C ILE A 309 7.88 9.07 -0.48
N GLU A 310 8.52 10.10 -1.03
CA GLU A 310 9.58 10.86 -0.35
C GLU A 310 9.05 11.53 0.92
N ALA A 311 7.89 12.16 0.86
CA ALA A 311 7.23 12.76 2.02
C ALA A 311 6.84 11.73 3.13
N HIS A 312 6.78 10.43 2.79
CA HIS A 312 6.62 9.33 3.75
C HIS A 312 7.95 8.70 4.19
N GLY A 313 9.09 9.32 3.92
CA GLY A 313 10.41 8.78 4.28
C GLY A 313 11.00 7.82 3.25
N GLY A 314 10.48 7.81 2.03
CA GLY A 314 10.99 7.00 0.94
C GLY A 314 10.62 5.52 1.04
N TYR A 315 11.38 4.68 0.33
CA TYR A 315 11.12 3.23 0.23
C TYR A 315 11.65 2.40 1.41
N GLY A 316 12.02 2.99 2.54
CA GLY A 316 12.58 2.27 3.69
C GLY A 316 11.71 1.11 4.18
N ASN A 317 10.40 1.32 4.26
CA ASN A 317 9.40 0.26 4.40
C ASN A 317 8.20 0.61 3.52
N ILE A 318 8.11 0.03 2.34
CA ILE A 318 7.05 0.32 1.38
C ILE A 318 5.63 0.14 1.96
N CYS A 319 5.46 -0.74 2.94
CA CYS A 319 4.18 -0.95 3.59
C CYS A 319 3.72 0.22 4.48
N THR A 320 4.64 1.13 4.86
CA THR A 320 4.29 2.35 5.59
C THR A 320 3.85 3.48 4.68
N VAL A 321 4.01 3.32 3.37
CA VAL A 321 3.54 4.27 2.36
C VAL A 321 2.20 3.77 1.82
N PRO A 322 1.06 4.33 2.23
CA PRO A 322 -0.24 3.93 1.71
C PRO A 322 -0.31 4.19 0.21
N VAL A 323 -0.87 3.26 -0.55
CA VAL A 323 -1.15 3.55 -1.96
C VAL A 323 -2.21 4.64 -2.03
N PRO A 324 -1.96 5.76 -2.75
CA PRO A 324 -2.94 6.82 -2.86
C PRO A 324 -4.18 6.35 -3.61
N ILE A 325 -5.29 6.30 -2.90
CA ILE A 325 -6.63 5.96 -3.43
C ILE A 325 -7.58 7.06 -2.99
N ARG A 326 -8.47 7.47 -3.88
CA ARG A 326 -9.52 8.42 -3.56
C ARG A 326 -10.89 7.89 -3.97
N LYS A 327 -11.89 8.20 -3.18
CA LYS A 327 -13.30 7.97 -3.52
C LYS A 327 -13.76 9.06 -4.47
N VAL A 328 -14.47 8.67 -5.52
CA VAL A 328 -15.05 9.61 -6.48
C VAL A 328 -16.55 9.71 -6.20
N SER A 329 -17.04 10.94 -6.05
CA SER A 329 -18.47 11.18 -5.95
C SER A 329 -19.14 10.83 -7.28
N GLN A 330 -20.22 10.05 -7.22
CA GLN A 330 -21.04 9.75 -8.38
C GLN A 330 -21.91 10.94 -8.76
#